data_024a0eda4cd2d02d81ec91e14f9986ac
#
_entry.id   024a0eda4cd2d02d81ec91e14f9986ac
#
_cell.length_a   1.000
_cell.length_b   1.000
_cell.length_c   1.000
_cell.angle_alpha   90.00
_cell.angle_beta   90.00
_cell.angle_gamma   90.00
#
_symmetry.space_group_name_H-M   'P 1'
#
loop_
_entity.id
_entity.type
_entity.pdbx_description
1 polymer ?
#
loop_
_entity_poly.entity_id
_entity_poly.type
_entity_poly.pdbx_seq_one_letter_code
_entity_poly.pdbx_strand_id
1 'polypeptide(L)'
;MSFRLSLAALLLGVLASAPARPVDLERGQVLYENHCRMCHESIAFKRQDKIARNYDEVRAQVVRWQTNTSLRWSAEDIDNVATYVARTYYKIPCPAC
;
A
#
# COMPACT_ATOMS: atom_id res chain seq x y z
N MET A 1 -26.83 -58.34 -8.76
CA MET A 1 -26.01 -57.33 -9.45
C MET A 1 -26.13 -56.02 -8.68
N SER A 2 -25.13 -55.69 -7.92
CA SER A 2 -25.14 -54.44 -7.13
C SER A 2 -24.48 -53.37 -7.95
N PHE A 3 -25.24 -52.38 -8.41
CA PHE A 3 -24.71 -51.18 -8.97
C PHE A 3 -24.17 -50.31 -7.82
N ARG A 4 -22.86 -50.29 -7.67
CA ARG A 4 -22.22 -49.31 -6.79
C ARG A 4 -22.09 -48.00 -7.57
N LEU A 5 -23.03 -47.11 -7.34
CA LEU A 5 -22.89 -45.71 -7.72
C LEU A 5 -21.82 -45.06 -6.85
N SER A 6 -20.61 -44.99 -7.37
CA SER A 6 -19.59 -44.15 -6.76
C SER A 6 -19.94 -42.69 -7.08
N LEU A 7 -20.59 -42.05 -6.10
CA LEU A 7 -20.65 -40.58 -6.11
C LEU A 7 -19.24 -40.08 -5.85
N ALA A 8 -18.54 -39.76 -6.94
CA ALA A 8 -17.37 -38.91 -6.85
C ALA A 8 -17.88 -37.52 -6.49
N ALA A 9 -17.81 -37.17 -5.20
CA ALA A 9 -18.00 -35.80 -4.78
C ALA A 9 -16.87 -34.96 -5.36
N LEU A 10 -17.15 -34.25 -6.44
CA LEU A 10 -16.31 -33.18 -6.91
C LEU A 10 -16.38 -32.06 -5.86
N LEU A 11 -15.43 -32.03 -4.96
CA LEU A 11 -15.13 -30.86 -4.16
C LEU A 11 -14.56 -29.81 -5.09
N LEU A 12 -15.42 -28.99 -5.69
CA LEU A 12 -15.03 -27.73 -6.25
C LEU A 12 -14.58 -26.86 -5.08
N GLY A 13 -13.27 -26.84 -4.84
CA GLY A 13 -12.67 -25.85 -3.98
C GLY A 13 -12.88 -24.48 -4.60
N VAL A 14 -13.85 -23.73 -4.08
CA VAL A 14 -13.97 -22.32 -4.38
C VAL A 14 -12.75 -21.66 -3.76
N LEU A 15 -11.74 -21.38 -4.58
CA LEU A 15 -10.67 -20.47 -4.22
C LEU A 15 -11.30 -19.08 -4.09
N ALA A 16 -11.76 -18.77 -2.87
CA ALA A 16 -12.11 -17.41 -2.53
C ALA A 16 -10.83 -16.61 -2.53
N SER A 17 -10.56 -15.89 -3.63
CA SER A 17 -9.55 -14.84 -3.63
C SER A 17 -9.98 -13.83 -2.57
N ALA A 18 -9.16 -13.67 -1.51
CA ALA A 18 -9.38 -12.63 -0.53
C ALA A 18 -9.45 -11.29 -1.25
N PRO A 19 -10.50 -10.45 -1.02
CA PRO A 19 -10.55 -9.13 -1.62
C PRO A 19 -9.29 -8.37 -1.23
N ALA A 20 -8.69 -7.65 -2.18
CA ALA A 20 -7.59 -6.74 -1.90
C ALA A 20 -8.03 -5.80 -0.77
N ARG A 21 -7.25 -5.72 0.30
CA ARG A 21 -7.55 -4.84 1.42
C ARG A 21 -7.53 -3.39 0.93
N PRO A 22 -8.54 -2.58 1.26
CA PRO A 22 -8.51 -1.17 0.94
C PRO A 22 -7.33 -0.50 1.64
N VAL A 23 -6.82 0.57 1.04
CA VAL A 23 -5.76 1.37 1.65
C VAL A 23 -6.24 1.91 3.00
N ASP A 24 -5.42 1.77 4.01
CA ASP A 24 -5.63 2.29 5.36
C ASP A 24 -4.83 3.59 5.54
N LEU A 25 -5.52 4.72 5.38
CA LEU A 25 -4.92 6.04 5.50
C LEU A 25 -4.46 6.36 6.92
N GLU A 26 -5.18 5.91 7.91
CA GLU A 26 -4.84 6.12 9.31
C GLU A 26 -3.54 5.40 9.68
N ARG A 27 -3.41 4.15 9.23
CA ARG A 27 -2.15 3.42 9.39
C ARG A 27 -1.01 4.07 8.62
N GLY A 28 -1.24 4.53 7.40
CA GLY A 28 -0.27 5.27 6.61
C GLY A 28 0.22 6.52 7.34
N GLN A 29 -0.67 7.27 7.95
CA GLN A 29 -0.36 8.43 8.75
C GLN A 29 0.53 8.09 9.96
N VAL A 30 0.16 7.06 10.71
CA VAL A 30 0.93 6.63 11.89
C VAL A 30 2.35 6.21 11.50
N LEU A 31 2.49 5.40 10.45
CA LEU A 31 3.79 4.97 9.97
C LEU A 31 4.65 6.14 9.46
N TYR A 32 4.05 7.07 8.72
CA TYR A 32 4.73 8.27 8.26
C TYR A 32 5.20 9.15 9.42
N GLU A 33 4.33 9.44 10.37
CA GLU A 33 4.65 10.29 11.52
C GLU A 33 5.74 9.68 12.40
N ASN A 34 5.73 8.37 12.58
CA ASN A 34 6.72 7.68 13.41
C ASN A 34 8.10 7.53 12.76
N HIS A 35 8.17 7.49 11.42
CA HIS A 35 9.40 7.11 10.72
C HIS A 35 9.92 8.15 9.74
N CYS A 36 9.11 9.07 9.28
CA CYS A 36 9.46 9.98 8.18
C CYS A 36 9.39 11.46 8.54
N ARG A 37 8.52 11.82 9.47
CA ARG A 37 8.17 13.23 9.78
C ARG A 37 9.36 14.08 10.18
N MET A 38 10.26 13.58 11.02
CA MET A 38 11.35 14.38 11.59
C MET A 38 12.34 14.89 10.52
N CYS A 39 12.49 14.18 9.42
CA CYS A 39 13.44 14.51 8.37
C CYS A 39 12.81 15.23 7.17
N HIS A 40 11.50 15.08 6.94
CA HIS A 40 10.87 15.47 5.68
C HIS A 40 9.88 16.62 5.77
N GLU A 41 9.36 16.95 6.95
CA GLU A 41 8.17 17.79 7.07
C GLU A 41 8.36 19.24 6.61
N SER A 42 9.55 19.81 6.77
CA SER A 42 9.73 21.24 6.53
C SER A 42 10.35 21.59 5.18
N ILE A 43 11.05 20.68 4.53
CA ILE A 43 11.83 20.98 3.32
C ILE A 43 11.31 20.24 2.09
N ALA A 44 11.05 18.94 2.21
CA ALA A 44 10.73 18.10 1.04
C ALA A 44 9.37 18.44 0.42
N PHE A 45 8.38 18.85 1.22
CA PHE A 45 7.02 19.10 0.74
C PHE A 45 6.73 20.60 0.49
N LYS A 46 7.59 21.50 0.92
CA LYS A 46 7.47 22.93 0.68
C LYS A 46 8.23 23.41 -0.55
N ARG A 47 8.95 22.54 -1.22
CA ARG A 47 9.62 22.85 -2.46
C ARG A 47 8.60 23.18 -3.54
N GLN A 48 8.88 24.23 -4.33
CA GLN A 48 8.11 24.50 -5.54
C GLN A 48 8.24 23.35 -6.54
N ASP A 49 9.40 22.70 -6.59
CA ASP A 49 9.68 21.54 -7.42
C ASP A 49 9.63 20.26 -6.56
N LYS A 50 8.43 19.79 -6.28
CA LYS A 50 8.25 18.46 -5.66
C LYS A 50 8.77 17.40 -6.62
N ILE A 51 9.59 16.46 -6.11
CA ILE A 51 10.23 15.41 -6.91
C ILE A 51 9.19 14.49 -7.54
N ALA A 52 8.15 14.11 -6.78
CA ALA A 52 7.11 13.23 -7.25
C ALA A 52 5.98 14.00 -7.93
N ARG A 53 5.55 13.54 -9.11
CA ARG A 53 4.52 14.16 -9.94
C ARG A 53 3.21 13.38 -9.97
N ASN A 54 3.25 12.10 -9.62
CA ASN A 54 2.10 11.20 -9.61
C ASN A 54 2.23 10.19 -8.48
N TYR A 55 1.18 9.39 -8.28
CA TYR A 55 1.16 8.38 -7.22
C TYR A 55 2.31 7.38 -7.32
N ASP A 56 2.61 6.87 -8.51
CA ASP A 56 3.67 5.88 -8.69
C ASP A 56 5.03 6.44 -8.31
N GLU A 57 5.30 7.71 -8.61
CA GLU A 57 6.53 8.38 -8.19
C GLU A 57 6.58 8.60 -6.67
N VAL A 58 5.46 8.95 -6.04
CA VAL A 58 5.37 9.04 -4.57
C VAL A 58 5.67 7.67 -3.96
N ARG A 59 5.05 6.63 -4.47
CA ARG A 59 5.28 5.26 -4.00
C ARG A 59 6.74 4.85 -4.15
N ALA A 60 7.37 5.16 -5.26
CA ALA A 60 8.79 4.89 -5.50
C ALA A 60 9.68 5.58 -4.47
N GLN A 61 9.37 6.81 -4.08
CA GLN A 61 10.10 7.52 -3.02
C GLN A 61 9.89 6.87 -1.65
N VAL A 62 8.68 6.41 -1.34
CA VAL A 62 8.41 5.66 -0.10
C VAL A 62 9.22 4.37 -0.06
N VAL A 63 9.26 3.60 -1.14
CA VAL A 63 10.08 2.40 -1.26
C VAL A 63 11.56 2.71 -1.02
N ARG A 64 12.06 3.76 -1.64
CA ARG A 64 13.45 4.19 -1.48
C ARG A 64 13.80 4.52 -0.03
N TRP A 65 12.98 5.31 0.63
CA TRP A 65 13.24 5.75 1.99
C TRP A 65 13.07 4.65 3.01
N GLN A 66 12.06 3.80 2.89
CA GLN A 66 11.89 2.67 3.79
C GLN A 66 13.03 1.66 3.65
N THR A 67 13.56 1.49 2.43
CA THR A 67 14.73 0.64 2.18
C THR A 67 15.97 1.22 2.82
N ASN A 68 16.23 2.52 2.64
CA ASN A 68 17.39 3.21 3.20
C ASN A 68 17.38 3.24 4.74
N THR A 69 16.22 3.24 5.34
CA THR A 69 16.05 3.23 6.80
C THR A 69 15.83 1.83 7.37
N SER A 70 15.90 0.81 6.55
CA SER A 70 15.76 -0.61 6.93
C SER A 70 14.44 -0.95 7.65
N LEU A 71 13.35 -0.30 7.28
CA LEU A 71 12.05 -0.50 7.92
C LEU A 71 11.37 -1.80 7.50
N ARG A 72 11.70 -2.35 6.33
CA ARG A 72 11.13 -3.61 5.82
C ARG A 72 9.61 -3.67 5.80
N TRP A 73 8.99 -2.59 5.36
CA TRP A 73 7.53 -2.54 5.26
C TRP A 73 7.00 -3.52 4.20
N SER A 74 5.81 -4.05 4.47
CA SER A 74 5.06 -4.82 3.47
C SER A 74 4.65 -3.93 2.29
N ALA A 75 4.32 -4.53 1.16
CA ALA A 75 3.76 -3.79 0.03
C ALA A 75 2.48 -3.04 0.42
N GLU A 76 1.66 -3.63 1.29
CA GLU A 76 0.46 -3.00 1.83
C GLU A 76 0.79 -1.75 2.64
N ASP A 77 1.76 -1.80 3.54
CA ASP A 77 2.17 -0.64 4.33
C ASP A 77 2.84 0.44 3.46
N ILE A 78 3.59 0.07 2.45
CA ILE A 78 4.11 1.01 1.47
C ILE A 78 2.97 1.75 0.76
N ASP A 79 1.92 1.06 0.33
CA ASP A 79 0.75 1.67 -0.29
C ASP A 79 -0.02 2.56 0.68
N ASN A 80 -0.15 2.16 1.93
CA ASN A 80 -0.79 2.96 2.97
C ASN A 80 -0.05 4.29 3.18
N VAL A 81 1.25 4.25 3.31
CA VAL A 81 2.09 5.44 3.47
C VAL A 81 2.11 6.30 2.21
N ALA A 82 2.30 5.68 1.04
CA ALA A 82 2.32 6.41 -0.23
C ALA A 82 0.99 7.14 -0.49
N THR A 83 -0.12 6.49 -0.21
CA THR A 83 -1.44 7.12 -0.36
C THR A 83 -1.64 8.29 0.59
N TYR A 84 -1.26 8.11 1.85
CA TYR A 84 -1.31 9.20 2.83
C TYR A 84 -0.46 10.40 2.40
N VAL A 85 0.78 10.17 2.01
CA VAL A 85 1.70 11.23 1.56
C VAL A 85 1.19 11.90 0.28
N ALA A 86 0.77 11.13 -0.71
CA ALA A 86 0.25 11.67 -1.97
C ALA A 86 -0.96 12.58 -1.75
N ARG A 87 -1.91 12.16 -0.93
CA ARG A 87 -3.11 12.94 -0.65
C ARG A 87 -2.86 14.15 0.22
N THR A 88 -2.01 14.00 1.23
CA THR A 88 -1.80 15.05 2.25
C THR A 88 -0.87 16.14 1.74
N TYR A 89 0.24 15.77 1.13
CA TYR A 89 1.31 16.70 0.78
C TYR A 89 1.38 17.05 -0.70
N TYR A 90 0.99 16.14 -1.57
CA TYR A 90 1.03 16.34 -3.02
C TYR A 90 -0.32 16.67 -3.63
N LYS A 91 -1.41 16.49 -2.89
CA LYS A 91 -2.79 16.65 -3.37
C LYS A 91 -3.09 15.80 -4.62
N ILE A 92 -2.45 14.65 -4.72
CA ILE A 92 -2.63 13.70 -5.81
C ILE A 92 -3.72 12.71 -5.42
N PRO A 93 -4.75 12.49 -6.27
CA PRO A 93 -5.75 11.47 -6.03
C PRO A 93 -5.12 10.07 -6.03
N CYS A 94 -5.54 9.24 -5.10
CA CYS A 94 -5.12 7.85 -5.07
C CYS A 94 -5.95 7.03 -6.06
N PRO A 95 -5.31 6.32 -7.02
CA PRO A 95 -6.04 5.50 -7.99
C PRO A 95 -6.69 4.26 -7.36
N ALA A 96 -6.26 3.85 -6.17
CA ALA A 96 -6.72 2.63 -5.49
C ALA A 96 -7.58 2.89 -4.25
N CYS A 97 -7.90 4.15 -3.98
CA CYS A 97 -8.69 4.52 -2.78
C CYS A 97 -10.18 4.51 -3.01
#